data_b2bb8d6bc906681babfbc0585b1ced26
#
_entry.id   b2bb8d6bc906681babfbc0585b1ced26
#
_cell.length_a   1.000
_cell.length_b   1.000
_cell.length_c   1.000
_cell.angle_alpha   90.00
_cell.angle_beta   90.00
_cell.angle_gamma   90.00
#
_symmetry.space_group_name_H-M   'P 1'
#
loop_
_entity.id
_entity.type
_entity.pdbx_description
1 polymer ?
#
loop_
_entity_poly.entity_id
_entity_poly.type
_entity_poly.pdbx_seq_one_letter_code
_entity_poly.pdbx_strand_id
1 'polypeptide(L)'
;MRCSVEGIMYPKDAKSLLGAETLCPSAAGSAKSPVVEVPHASWSVCKAELDRIFSSVAGLSPSHVFVLGPLHKGPVCFDSPCDVYAPEDGFLEGSDWKVPLQVPSVLAPFVTVSDDICSEEQSLEIIAPYIDLLFPGVPVCYLLASSDGPEVKKMVSVIEKDFPNALVLISNNSDTCCGRMWKEAFDGNRT
;
A
#
# COMPACT_ATOMS: atom_id res chain seq x y z
N MET A 1 6.16 -12.28 5.28
CA MET A 1 4.70 -12.19 5.57
C MET A 1 3.93 -13.22 4.74
N ARG A 2 2.80 -13.76 5.21
CA ARG A 2 1.99 -14.78 4.52
C ARG A 2 0.63 -14.22 4.12
N CYS A 3 0.11 -14.68 2.96
CA CYS A 3 -1.25 -14.38 2.54
C CYS A 3 -2.29 -15.01 3.47
N SER A 4 -3.32 -14.27 3.79
CA SER A 4 -4.39 -14.67 4.71
C SER A 4 -5.78 -14.76 4.05
N VAL A 5 -5.98 -14.04 2.93
CA VAL A 5 -7.29 -13.89 2.29
C VAL A 5 -7.34 -14.31 0.81
N GLU A 6 -6.25 -14.93 0.30
CA GLU A 6 -6.22 -15.52 -1.04
C GLU A 6 -7.28 -16.63 -1.17
N GLY A 7 -8.05 -16.60 -2.25
CA GLY A 7 -9.19 -17.50 -2.47
C GLY A 7 -10.46 -17.11 -1.72
N ILE A 8 -10.40 -16.06 -0.89
CA ILE A 8 -11.55 -15.54 -0.13
C ILE A 8 -11.92 -14.13 -0.64
N MET A 9 -10.97 -13.21 -0.62
CA MET A 9 -11.20 -11.83 -1.04
C MET A 9 -10.76 -11.56 -2.49
N TYR A 10 -9.86 -12.37 -3.02
CA TYR A 10 -9.44 -12.37 -4.42
C TYR A 10 -9.06 -13.80 -4.85
N PRO A 11 -9.10 -14.14 -6.17
CA PRO A 11 -8.82 -15.49 -6.65
C PRO A 11 -7.33 -15.85 -6.55
N LYS A 12 -7.01 -17.16 -6.51
CA LYS A 12 -5.63 -17.67 -6.43
C LYS A 12 -4.81 -17.40 -7.70
N ASP A 13 -5.45 -17.29 -8.83
CA ASP A 13 -4.90 -16.96 -10.14
C ASP A 13 -5.06 -15.47 -10.49
N ALA A 14 -5.00 -14.63 -9.47
CA ALA A 14 -5.30 -13.19 -9.55
C ALA A 14 -4.45 -12.47 -10.60
N LYS A 15 -3.13 -12.67 -10.62
CA LYS A 15 -2.24 -12.04 -11.59
C LYS A 15 -2.50 -12.52 -13.02
N SER A 16 -2.74 -13.80 -13.19
CA SER A 16 -3.07 -14.39 -14.50
C SER A 16 -4.38 -13.83 -15.05
N LEU A 17 -5.40 -13.65 -14.20
CA LEU A 17 -6.67 -13.03 -14.58
C LEU A 17 -6.49 -11.54 -14.96
N LEU A 18 -5.70 -10.79 -14.22
CA LEU A 18 -5.39 -9.39 -14.55
C LEU A 18 -4.61 -9.27 -15.87
N GLY A 19 -3.66 -10.19 -16.13
CA GLY A 19 -2.90 -10.21 -17.37
C GLY A 19 -3.75 -10.53 -18.60
N ALA A 20 -4.86 -11.25 -18.45
CA ALA A 20 -5.81 -11.53 -19.52
C ALA A 20 -6.76 -10.35 -19.80
N GLU A 21 -7.04 -9.54 -18.79
CA GLU A 21 -7.83 -8.31 -18.88
C GLU A 21 -6.85 -7.15 -19.08
N THR A 22 -6.62 -6.71 -20.31
CA THR A 22 -5.67 -5.65 -20.63
C THR A 22 -5.96 -4.37 -19.83
N LEU A 23 -5.12 -4.09 -18.83
CA LEU A 23 -5.10 -2.79 -18.16
C LEU A 23 -4.60 -1.76 -19.19
N CYS A 24 -5.47 -0.92 -19.70
CA CYS A 24 -5.11 0.10 -20.69
C CYS A 24 -4.43 1.27 -20.00
N PRO A 25 -3.15 1.57 -20.27
CA PRO A 25 -2.50 2.75 -19.70
C PRO A 25 -3.23 4.02 -20.13
N SER A 26 -3.70 4.78 -19.17
CA SER A 26 -4.08 6.17 -19.42
C SER A 26 -2.81 7.00 -19.51
N ALA A 27 -2.76 7.99 -20.38
CA ALA A 27 -1.56 8.80 -20.59
C ALA A 27 -1.04 9.37 -19.27
N ALA A 28 0.19 8.98 -18.91
CA ALA A 28 0.84 9.42 -17.70
C ALA A 28 1.04 10.94 -17.72
N GLY A 29 0.42 11.62 -16.79
CA GLY A 29 0.65 13.04 -16.55
C GLY A 29 1.21 13.24 -15.15
N SER A 30 2.29 14.03 -15.09
CA SER A 30 2.76 14.74 -13.90
C SER A 30 4.04 14.27 -13.22
N ALA A 31 4.90 15.28 -12.99
CA ALA A 31 6.25 15.23 -12.43
C ALA A 31 6.33 15.11 -10.88
N LYS A 32 5.25 14.78 -10.19
CA LYS A 32 5.26 14.56 -8.74
C LYS A 32 4.79 13.13 -8.45
N SER A 33 5.32 12.52 -7.39
CA SER A 33 4.86 11.22 -6.88
C SER A 33 3.34 11.18 -6.81
N PRO A 34 2.68 10.32 -7.60
CA PRO A 34 1.24 10.23 -7.54
C PRO A 34 0.83 9.62 -6.20
N VAL A 35 -0.12 10.28 -5.55
CA VAL A 35 -0.79 9.77 -4.36
C VAL A 35 -2.20 9.37 -4.80
N VAL A 36 -2.53 8.10 -4.65
CA VAL A 36 -3.78 7.52 -5.15
C VAL A 36 -4.47 6.76 -4.04
N GLU A 37 -5.76 7.00 -3.87
CA GLU A 37 -6.59 6.22 -2.95
C GLU A 37 -7.03 4.92 -3.62
N VAL A 38 -6.93 3.81 -2.89
CA VAL A 38 -7.34 2.48 -3.34
C VAL A 38 -8.30 1.85 -2.34
N PRO A 39 -9.41 1.24 -2.77
CA PRO A 39 -10.30 0.52 -1.86
C PRO A 39 -9.63 -0.76 -1.35
N HIS A 40 -9.94 -1.16 -0.12
CA HIS A 40 -9.49 -2.42 0.48
C HIS A 40 -10.65 -3.38 0.79
N ALA A 41 -11.55 -3.56 -0.15
CA ALA A 41 -12.62 -4.55 -0.10
C ALA A 41 -12.29 -5.77 -0.98
N SER A 42 -13.10 -6.82 -0.88
CA SER A 42 -12.93 -7.99 -1.77
C SER A 42 -13.09 -7.61 -3.25
N TRP A 43 -12.41 -8.34 -4.13
CA TRP A 43 -12.51 -8.11 -5.57
C TRP A 43 -13.94 -8.24 -6.12
N SER A 44 -14.77 -9.06 -5.49
CA SER A 44 -16.19 -9.14 -5.85
C SER A 44 -16.94 -7.81 -5.71
N VAL A 45 -16.41 -6.90 -4.89
CA VAL A 45 -17.00 -5.58 -4.62
C VAL A 45 -16.24 -4.46 -5.35
N CYS A 46 -14.91 -4.46 -5.30
CA CYS A 46 -14.12 -3.30 -5.72
C CYS A 46 -13.23 -3.52 -6.95
N LYS A 47 -13.25 -4.71 -7.60
CA LYS A 47 -12.34 -5.00 -8.73
C LYS A 47 -12.42 -3.96 -9.85
N ALA A 48 -13.61 -3.56 -10.26
CA ALA A 48 -13.78 -2.58 -11.33
C ALA A 48 -13.14 -1.22 -10.97
N GLU A 49 -13.22 -0.81 -9.73
CA GLU A 49 -12.57 0.42 -9.24
C GLU A 49 -11.06 0.25 -9.18
N LEU A 50 -10.55 -0.89 -8.70
CA LEU A 50 -9.12 -1.21 -8.72
C LEU A 50 -8.58 -1.23 -10.16
N ASP A 51 -9.29 -1.86 -11.12
CA ASP A 51 -8.89 -1.88 -12.52
C ASP A 51 -8.76 -0.47 -13.10
N ARG A 52 -9.73 0.41 -12.80
CA ARG A 52 -9.70 1.81 -13.22
C ARG A 52 -8.51 2.57 -12.62
N ILE A 53 -8.26 2.40 -11.32
CA ILE A 53 -7.17 3.07 -10.61
C ILE A 53 -5.83 2.58 -11.14
N PHE A 54 -5.60 1.27 -11.18
CA PHE A 54 -4.34 0.71 -11.63
C PHE A 54 -4.06 0.97 -13.11
N SER A 55 -5.10 1.05 -13.96
CA SER A 55 -4.96 1.52 -15.34
C SER A 55 -4.43 2.95 -15.41
N SER A 56 -4.83 3.82 -14.49
CA SER A 56 -4.38 5.22 -14.48
C SER A 56 -2.90 5.38 -14.11
N VAL A 57 -2.30 4.40 -13.45
CA VAL A 57 -0.89 4.41 -13.03
C VAL A 57 -0.02 3.40 -13.79
N ALA A 58 -0.58 2.60 -14.68
CA ALA A 58 0.11 1.54 -15.41
C ALA A 58 1.31 2.01 -16.25
N GLY A 59 1.34 3.28 -16.65
CA GLY A 59 2.45 3.87 -17.42
C GLY A 59 3.60 4.43 -16.56
N LEU A 60 3.50 4.33 -15.23
CA LEU A 60 4.54 4.85 -14.34
C LEU A 60 5.71 3.87 -14.21
N SER A 61 6.87 4.42 -13.81
CA SER A 61 8.06 3.65 -13.47
C SER A 61 8.55 4.07 -12.08
N PRO A 62 7.81 3.73 -11.03
CA PRO A 62 8.14 4.17 -9.68
C PRO A 62 9.42 3.50 -9.16
N SER A 63 10.21 4.25 -8.38
CA SER A 63 11.36 3.69 -7.67
C SER A 63 10.96 2.82 -6.48
N HIS A 64 9.82 3.13 -5.87
CA HIS A 64 9.21 2.44 -4.73
C HIS A 64 7.68 2.53 -4.85
N VAL A 65 7.00 1.55 -4.28
CA VAL A 65 5.55 1.62 -4.04
C VAL A 65 5.33 1.69 -2.53
N PHE A 66 4.76 2.77 -2.05
CA PHE A 66 4.30 2.88 -0.67
C PHE A 66 2.82 2.49 -0.60
N VAL A 67 2.50 1.52 0.24
CA VAL A 67 1.13 1.15 0.55
C VAL A 67 0.86 1.56 2.00
N LEU A 68 -0.03 2.53 2.16
CA LEU A 68 -0.34 3.16 3.44
C LEU A 68 -1.74 2.74 3.86
N GLY A 69 -1.84 1.95 4.90
CA GLY A 69 -3.11 1.41 5.38
C GLY A 69 -3.44 1.83 6.81
N PRO A 70 -4.71 1.68 7.20
CA PRO A 70 -5.11 1.76 8.60
C PRO A 70 -4.75 0.45 9.30
N LEU A 71 -4.51 0.51 10.59
CA LEU A 71 -4.46 -0.65 11.46
C LEU A 71 -5.87 -0.86 12.06
N HIS A 72 -6.58 -1.91 11.61
CA HIS A 72 -7.93 -2.21 12.10
C HIS A 72 -7.92 -3.08 13.36
N LYS A 73 -6.94 -3.97 13.47
CA LYS A 73 -6.79 -4.92 14.56
C LYS A 73 -5.34 -4.91 15.03
N GLY A 74 -5.16 -5.00 16.27
CA GLY A 74 -3.86 -5.11 16.88
C GLY A 74 -3.94 -4.67 18.34
N PRO A 75 -3.10 -5.20 19.22
CA PRO A 75 -2.93 -4.58 20.49
C PRO A 75 -2.48 -3.14 20.22
N VAL A 76 -3.24 -2.17 20.71
CA VAL A 76 -2.68 -0.86 20.93
C VAL A 76 -1.53 -1.10 21.91
N CYS A 77 -0.33 -1.29 21.37
CA CYS A 77 0.86 -1.43 22.19
C CYS A 77 1.11 -0.06 22.78
N PHE A 78 0.52 0.20 23.94
CA PHE A 78 0.75 1.43 24.71
C PHE A 78 2.24 1.66 25.02
N ASP A 79 3.07 0.62 24.84
CA ASP A 79 4.51 0.65 25.06
C ASP A 79 5.31 0.81 23.74
N SER A 80 4.65 0.88 22.57
CA SER A 80 5.34 1.14 21.31
C SER A 80 5.66 2.62 21.18
N PRO A 81 6.91 3.00 20.87
CA PRO A 81 7.27 4.39 20.65
C PRO A 81 6.67 4.99 19.38
N CYS A 82 6.08 4.16 18.52
CA CYS A 82 5.51 4.55 17.23
C CYS A 82 4.16 3.87 17.01
N ASP A 83 3.18 4.64 16.53
CA ASP A 83 1.86 4.15 16.14
C ASP A 83 1.83 3.63 14.69
N VAL A 84 3.00 3.42 14.08
CA VAL A 84 3.13 2.94 12.71
C VAL A 84 3.90 1.62 12.68
N TYR A 85 3.34 0.66 11.97
CA TYR A 85 3.87 -0.69 11.85
C TYR A 85 4.26 -1.00 10.41
N ALA A 86 5.29 -1.83 10.25
CA ALA A 86 5.71 -2.39 8.97
C ALA A 86 6.04 -3.87 9.12
N PRO A 87 5.92 -4.68 8.06
CA PRO A 87 6.42 -6.05 8.07
C PRO A 87 7.95 -6.07 8.02
N GLU A 88 8.54 -7.23 8.32
CA GLU A 88 9.94 -7.49 8.07
C GLU A 88 10.28 -7.41 6.58
N ASP A 89 11.52 -7.05 6.26
CA ASP A 89 12.02 -7.09 4.89
C ASP A 89 11.96 -8.53 4.36
N GLY A 90 11.54 -8.69 3.11
CA GLY A 90 11.39 -10.01 2.51
C GLY A 90 10.40 -10.01 1.36
N PHE A 91 9.42 -10.88 1.42
CA PHE A 91 8.41 -10.98 0.37
C PHE A 91 7.02 -11.23 0.96
N LEU A 92 6.01 -10.68 0.28
CA LEU A 92 4.65 -11.15 0.34
C LEU A 92 4.35 -11.88 -0.97
N GLU A 93 3.89 -13.12 -0.88
CA GLU A 93 3.63 -13.95 -2.06
C GLU A 93 2.31 -14.70 -1.95
N GLY A 94 1.57 -14.75 -3.05
CA GLY A 94 0.41 -15.58 -3.27
C GLY A 94 0.72 -16.72 -4.23
N SER A 95 -0.31 -17.35 -4.77
CA SER A 95 -0.17 -18.52 -5.66
C SER A 95 0.47 -18.18 -7.00
N ASP A 96 0.22 -16.98 -7.56
CA ASP A 96 0.73 -16.58 -8.89
C ASP A 96 1.36 -15.18 -8.93
N TRP A 97 1.61 -14.56 -7.75
CA TRP A 97 2.20 -13.23 -7.64
C TRP A 97 3.18 -13.15 -6.46
N LYS A 98 4.11 -12.17 -6.53
CA LYS A 98 5.10 -11.96 -5.49
C LYS A 98 5.60 -10.51 -5.50
N VAL A 99 5.53 -9.84 -4.36
CA VAL A 99 6.07 -8.49 -4.19
C VAL A 99 7.19 -8.45 -3.15
N PRO A 100 8.30 -7.76 -3.42
CA PRO A 100 9.36 -7.56 -2.43
C PRO A 100 8.91 -6.53 -1.39
N LEU A 101 9.04 -6.86 -0.11
CA LEU A 101 8.78 -5.96 1.01
C LEU A 101 10.10 -5.37 1.49
N GLN A 102 10.14 -4.06 1.65
CA GLN A 102 11.31 -3.37 2.16
C GLN A 102 10.93 -2.10 2.90
N VAL A 103 11.44 -1.93 4.11
CA VAL A 103 11.38 -0.67 4.84
C VAL A 103 12.64 0.13 4.55
N PRO A 104 12.55 1.28 3.86
CA PRO A 104 13.71 2.13 3.64
C PRO A 104 14.35 2.55 4.97
N SER A 105 15.67 2.51 5.06
CA SER A 105 16.41 2.80 6.31
C SER A 105 16.09 4.16 6.91
N VAL A 106 15.77 5.14 6.07
CA VAL A 106 15.37 6.50 6.51
C VAL A 106 14.01 6.50 7.25
N LEU A 107 13.15 5.50 7.02
CA LEU A 107 11.87 5.34 7.71
C LEU A 107 11.95 4.43 8.94
N ALA A 108 12.98 3.60 9.04
CA ALA A 108 13.14 2.65 10.14
C ALA A 108 13.01 3.26 11.56
N PRO A 109 13.47 4.50 11.83
CA PRO A 109 13.31 5.12 13.14
C PRO A 109 11.85 5.47 13.52
N PHE A 110 10.92 5.44 12.56
CA PHE A 110 9.51 5.84 12.74
C PHE A 110 8.54 4.66 12.73
N VAL A 111 9.04 3.42 12.59
CA VAL A 111 8.18 2.24 12.47
C VAL A 111 8.53 1.20 13.52
N THR A 112 7.52 0.45 13.95
CA THR A 112 7.69 -0.81 14.68
C THR A 112 7.55 -1.95 13.68
N VAL A 113 8.61 -2.77 13.55
CA VAL A 113 8.57 -3.93 12.63
C VAL A 113 7.88 -5.10 13.32
N SER A 114 6.82 -5.62 12.70
CA SER A 114 6.04 -6.76 13.21
C SER A 114 5.25 -7.45 12.10
N ASP A 115 5.70 -8.63 11.71
CA ASP A 115 4.98 -9.50 10.76
C ASP A 115 3.63 -9.96 11.33
N ASP A 116 3.55 -10.21 12.64
CA ASP A 116 2.32 -10.68 13.29
C ASP A 116 1.20 -9.64 13.15
N ILE A 117 1.50 -8.37 13.42
CA ILE A 117 0.53 -7.27 13.29
C ILE A 117 0.17 -7.05 11.82
N CYS A 118 1.16 -7.00 10.95
CA CYS A 118 0.93 -6.71 9.53
C CYS A 118 0.19 -7.84 8.80
N SER A 119 0.35 -9.09 9.21
CA SER A 119 -0.33 -10.24 8.59
C SER A 119 -1.84 -10.31 8.88
N GLU A 120 -2.31 -9.59 9.87
CA GLU A 120 -3.75 -9.48 10.16
C GLU A 120 -4.47 -8.45 9.29
N GLU A 121 -3.70 -7.62 8.55
CA GLU A 121 -4.22 -6.55 7.71
C GLU A 121 -4.18 -6.93 6.22
N GLN A 122 -5.29 -6.74 5.53
CA GLN A 122 -5.51 -7.21 4.17
C GLN A 122 -5.24 -6.15 3.10
N SER A 123 -4.99 -4.92 3.51
CA SER A 123 -4.90 -3.74 2.62
C SER A 123 -3.85 -3.90 1.51
N LEU A 124 -2.69 -4.49 1.81
CA LEU A 124 -1.67 -4.77 0.81
C LEU A 124 -2.04 -6.01 -0.02
N GLU A 125 -2.49 -7.08 0.63
CA GLU A 125 -2.69 -8.38 -0.01
C GLU A 125 -3.68 -8.31 -1.19
N ILE A 126 -4.75 -7.51 -1.03
CA ILE A 126 -5.79 -7.34 -2.06
C ILE A 126 -5.26 -6.66 -3.33
N ILE A 127 -4.28 -5.76 -3.20
CA ILE A 127 -3.73 -4.98 -4.33
C ILE A 127 -2.38 -5.50 -4.82
N ALA A 128 -1.74 -6.40 -4.09
CA ALA A 128 -0.42 -6.93 -4.42
C ALA A 128 -0.34 -7.59 -5.81
N PRO A 129 -1.36 -8.33 -6.30
CA PRO A 129 -1.35 -8.86 -7.67
C PRO A 129 -1.24 -7.78 -8.75
N TYR A 130 -1.88 -6.61 -8.55
CA TYR A 130 -1.76 -5.47 -9.46
C TYR A 130 -0.35 -4.87 -9.41
N ILE A 131 0.22 -4.74 -8.21
CA ILE A 131 1.57 -4.20 -8.03
C ILE A 131 2.59 -5.09 -8.71
N ASP A 132 2.52 -6.42 -8.50
CA ASP A 132 3.45 -7.36 -9.13
C ASP A 132 3.29 -7.41 -10.66
N LEU A 133 2.06 -7.24 -11.18
CA LEU A 133 1.82 -7.19 -12.62
C LEU A 133 2.41 -5.93 -13.27
N LEU A 134 2.15 -4.76 -12.68
CA LEU A 134 2.50 -3.46 -13.28
C LEU A 134 3.92 -3.00 -12.95
N PHE A 135 4.41 -3.36 -11.77
CA PHE A 135 5.69 -2.90 -11.23
C PHE A 135 6.54 -4.06 -10.71
N PRO A 136 6.82 -5.07 -11.55
CA PRO A 136 7.50 -6.29 -11.11
C PRO A 136 8.88 -5.98 -10.51
N GLY A 137 9.11 -6.49 -9.30
CA GLY A 137 10.38 -6.33 -8.59
C GLY A 137 10.61 -4.95 -7.95
N VAL A 138 9.69 -4.00 -8.09
CA VAL A 138 9.79 -2.70 -7.41
C VAL A 138 9.58 -2.91 -5.90
N PRO A 139 10.45 -2.37 -5.03
CA PRO A 139 10.30 -2.47 -3.58
C PRO A 139 8.97 -1.89 -3.10
N VAL A 140 8.26 -2.64 -2.27
CA VAL A 140 7.00 -2.23 -1.63
C VAL A 140 7.28 -1.94 -0.15
N CYS A 141 7.00 -0.71 0.27
CA CYS A 141 7.00 -0.33 1.67
C CYS A 141 5.56 -0.29 2.17
N TYR A 142 5.19 -1.27 2.99
CA TYR A 142 3.86 -1.36 3.58
C TYR A 142 3.87 -0.76 4.99
N LEU A 143 3.05 0.25 5.22
CA LEU A 143 2.96 0.98 6.47
C LEU A 143 1.51 1.02 6.96
N LEU A 144 1.32 0.62 8.21
CA LEU A 144 0.04 0.61 8.89
C LEU A 144 0.06 1.62 10.04
N ALA A 145 -0.91 2.51 10.10
CA ALA A 145 -1.02 3.46 11.20
C ALA A 145 -2.27 3.21 12.03
N SER A 146 -2.12 3.29 13.36
CA SER A 146 -3.21 3.19 14.32
C SER A 146 -3.86 4.53 14.65
N SER A 147 -3.16 5.62 14.40
CA SER A 147 -3.61 7.00 14.72
C SER A 147 -3.01 8.03 13.75
N ASP A 148 -3.48 9.27 13.83
CA ASP A 148 -3.00 10.44 13.09
C ASP A 148 -1.83 11.16 13.79
N GLY A 149 -1.02 10.43 14.53
CA GLY A 149 0.08 10.93 15.31
C GLY A 149 1.15 11.73 14.53
N PRO A 150 2.06 12.41 15.25
CA PRO A 150 3.13 13.18 14.63
C PRO A 150 4.08 12.34 13.75
N GLU A 151 4.18 11.04 14.02
CA GLU A 151 4.98 10.10 13.25
C GLU A 151 4.47 9.97 11.82
N VAL A 152 3.15 9.88 11.62
CA VAL A 152 2.51 9.83 10.28
C VAL A 152 2.91 11.05 9.46
N LYS A 153 2.85 12.26 10.04
CA LYS A 153 3.22 13.50 9.35
C LYS A 153 4.71 13.55 9.00
N LYS A 154 5.57 13.08 9.92
CA LYS A 154 7.02 12.99 9.66
C LYS A 154 7.31 12.01 8.52
N MET A 155 6.66 10.85 8.51
CA MET A 155 6.84 9.86 7.45
C MET A 155 6.40 10.38 6.09
N VAL A 156 5.25 11.05 6.01
CA VAL A 156 4.79 11.68 4.78
C VAL A 156 5.82 12.70 4.28
N SER A 157 6.36 13.53 5.17
CA SER A 157 7.40 14.51 4.80
C SER A 157 8.68 13.84 4.27
N VAL A 158 9.10 12.71 4.87
CA VAL A 158 10.24 11.92 4.39
C VAL A 158 9.93 11.29 3.03
N ILE A 159 8.75 10.68 2.87
CA ILE A 159 8.35 10.05 1.61
C ILE A 159 8.36 11.08 0.46
N GLU A 160 7.76 12.25 0.64
CA GLU A 160 7.71 13.29 -0.41
C GLU A 160 9.10 13.87 -0.74
N LYS A 161 9.97 13.98 0.28
CA LYS A 161 11.31 14.54 0.10
C LYS A 161 12.28 13.55 -0.52
N ASP A 162 12.33 12.34 0.03
CA ASP A 162 13.41 11.40 -0.26
C ASP A 162 13.03 10.39 -1.37
N PHE A 163 11.73 10.28 -1.69
CA PHE A 163 11.20 9.39 -2.74
C PHE A 163 10.34 10.13 -3.78
N PRO A 164 10.89 11.12 -4.49
CA PRO A 164 10.12 11.96 -5.43
C PRO A 164 9.51 11.18 -6.60
N ASN A 165 10.00 9.98 -6.89
CA ASN A 165 9.51 9.08 -7.95
C ASN A 165 8.77 7.87 -7.40
N ALA A 166 8.27 7.90 -6.18
CA ALA A 166 7.48 6.81 -5.64
C ALA A 166 6.02 6.87 -6.09
N LEU A 167 5.37 5.72 -6.15
CA LEU A 167 3.91 5.62 -6.18
C LEU A 167 3.41 5.43 -4.75
N VAL A 168 2.49 6.27 -4.32
CA VAL A 168 1.86 6.17 -3.00
C VAL A 168 0.41 5.72 -3.16
N LEU A 169 0.09 4.56 -2.60
CA LEU A 169 -1.24 3.98 -2.57
C LEU A 169 -1.80 4.09 -1.15
N ILE A 170 -2.83 4.89 -0.96
CA ILE A 170 -3.52 5.03 0.33
C ILE A 170 -4.72 4.08 0.33
N SER A 171 -4.63 3.04 1.15
CA SER A 171 -5.72 2.10 1.35
C SER A 171 -6.82 2.74 2.18
N ASN A 172 -7.95 3.02 1.54
CA ASN A 172 -9.06 3.74 2.14
C ASN A 172 -10.39 3.12 1.73
N ASN A 173 -11.32 3.01 2.68
CA ASN A 173 -12.72 2.73 2.40
C ASN A 173 -13.52 4.02 2.62
N SER A 174 -14.30 4.41 1.62
CA SER A 174 -15.10 5.65 1.63
C SER A 174 -16.02 5.78 2.85
N ASP A 175 -16.42 4.66 3.45
CA ASP A 175 -17.37 4.60 4.55
C ASP A 175 -16.73 4.55 5.94
N THR A 176 -15.41 4.50 6.02
CA THR A 176 -14.67 4.45 7.30
C THR A 176 -13.63 5.56 7.35
N CYS A 177 -13.38 6.11 8.54
CA CYS A 177 -12.31 7.10 8.74
C CYS A 177 -10.89 6.49 8.61
N CYS A 178 -10.81 5.18 8.36
CA CYS A 178 -9.58 4.42 8.21
C CYS A 178 -8.85 4.86 6.92
N GLY A 179 -7.63 5.27 6.97
CA GLY A 179 -6.86 5.78 5.83
C GLY A 179 -6.92 7.29 5.63
N ARG A 180 -7.95 7.97 6.14
CA ARG A 180 -8.08 9.43 6.07
C ARG A 180 -6.86 10.14 6.66
N MET A 181 -6.28 9.62 7.74
CA MET A 181 -5.09 10.18 8.38
C MET A 181 -3.91 10.33 7.42
N TRP A 182 -3.67 9.34 6.57
CA TRP A 182 -2.61 9.40 5.56
C TRP A 182 -2.89 10.47 4.53
N LYS A 183 -4.13 10.52 4.03
CA LYS A 183 -4.55 11.52 3.06
C LYS A 183 -4.43 12.94 3.60
N GLU A 184 -4.94 13.18 4.80
CA GLU A 184 -4.86 14.50 5.47
C GLU A 184 -3.41 14.93 5.71
N ALA A 185 -2.52 13.97 6.02
CA ALA A 185 -1.10 14.27 6.18
C ALA A 185 -0.45 14.68 4.85
N PHE A 186 -0.77 14.01 3.72
CA PHE A 186 -0.30 14.42 2.39
C PHE A 186 -0.88 15.75 1.93
N ASP A 187 -2.18 15.98 2.12
CA ASP A 187 -2.85 17.22 1.73
C ASP A 187 -2.30 18.41 2.54
N GLY A 188 -2.06 18.23 3.84
CA GLY A 188 -1.48 19.25 4.72
C GLY A 188 -0.02 19.61 4.40
N ASN A 189 0.74 18.70 3.82
CA ASN A 189 2.13 18.94 3.40
C ASN A 189 2.24 19.67 2.03
N ARG A 190 1.16 19.68 1.25
CA ARG A 190 1.10 20.26 -0.11
C ARG A 190 0.54 21.69 -0.15
N THR A 191 0.03 22.18 0.99
CA THR A 191 -0.43 23.57 1.19
C THR A 191 0.69 24.45 1.70
#